data_e43ad9a67f101d1e47f253157bbacbea
#
_entry.id   e43ad9a67f101d1e47f253157bbacbea
#
_cell.length_a   1.000
_cell.length_b   1.000
_cell.length_c   1.000
_cell.angle_alpha   90.00
_cell.angle_beta   90.00
_cell.angle_gamma   90.00
#
_symmetry.space_group_name_H-M   'P 1'
#
loop_
_entity.id
_entity.type
_entity.pdbx_description
1 polymer ?
#
loop_
_entity_poly.entity_id
_entity_poly.type
_entity_poly.pdbx_seq_one_letter_code
_entity_poly.pdbx_strand_id
1 'polypeptide(L)'
;KVYGHGGRPVLYIPCQDGRFFDFEDFHMTDVWAPWIESGQVCVFAIDTIDKETWSDTWGNAQYRSQLYENWIRYITDEMVPFIRNMVNEMNGWTGYPDIIAFGCSLGAAHAANLYFRRPDLFDGLLALSGVYTAEFGFGTFMNDLVYQNSPIHYLSNMPYDHPYIQLYNQKKAIICTGQGPWEQPEYTRQLDRILHAKGIHAWVDYWGYDSSHDWPWWYKQVSYFVPYLLQK
;
A
#
# COMPACT_ATOMS: atom_id res chain seq x y z
N LYS A 1 2.23 2.40 -16.00
CA LYS A 1 1.10 3.04 -16.69
C LYS A 1 0.53 4.18 -15.86
N VAL A 2 -0.05 5.17 -16.53
CA VAL A 2 -0.71 6.30 -15.88
C VAL A 2 -2.15 6.37 -16.37
N TYR A 3 -3.09 6.51 -15.43
CA TYR A 3 -4.52 6.62 -15.71
C TYR A 3 -5.06 7.90 -15.08
N GLY A 4 -5.56 8.79 -15.92
CA GLY A 4 -6.06 10.10 -15.52
C GLY A 4 -5.28 11.26 -16.14
N HIS A 5 -5.78 12.47 -15.88
CA HIS A 5 -5.29 13.70 -16.50
C HIS A 5 -5.07 14.82 -15.47
N GLY A 6 -5.13 14.48 -14.18
CA GLY A 6 -4.93 15.41 -13.08
C GLY A 6 -5.44 14.86 -11.75
N GLY A 7 -5.47 15.69 -10.73
CA GLY A 7 -5.92 15.35 -9.39
C GLY A 7 -4.81 14.79 -8.49
N ARG A 8 -5.22 14.16 -7.40
CA ARG A 8 -4.31 13.62 -6.38
C ARG A 8 -3.65 12.33 -6.88
N PRO A 9 -2.32 12.18 -6.75
CA PRO A 9 -1.65 10.96 -7.21
C PRO A 9 -1.97 9.76 -6.32
N VAL A 10 -2.23 8.63 -6.96
CA VAL A 10 -2.40 7.32 -6.34
C VAL A 10 -1.35 6.39 -6.91
N LEU A 11 -0.47 5.86 -6.09
CA LEU A 11 0.48 4.82 -6.47
C LEU A 11 -0.18 3.46 -6.24
N TYR A 12 -0.55 2.78 -7.30
CA TYR A 12 -1.08 1.43 -7.26
C TYR A 12 0.04 0.40 -7.36
N ILE A 13 0.04 -0.53 -6.41
CA ILE A 13 0.94 -1.67 -6.37
C ILE A 13 0.11 -2.95 -6.59
N PRO A 14 0.44 -3.77 -7.62
CA PRO A 14 -0.29 -4.98 -7.94
C PRO A 14 -0.29 -6.03 -6.83
N CYS A 15 -1.16 -7.00 -6.95
CA CYS A 15 -1.15 -8.23 -6.14
C CYS A 15 0.17 -9.00 -6.35
N GLN A 16 0.35 -10.08 -5.59
CA GLN A 16 1.53 -10.94 -5.68
C GLN A 16 1.85 -11.32 -7.13
N ASP A 17 3.12 -11.16 -7.52
CA ASP A 17 3.64 -11.44 -8.87
C ASP A 17 3.02 -10.60 -9.99
N GLY A 18 2.24 -9.59 -9.62
CA GLY A 18 1.47 -8.76 -10.55
C GLY A 18 2.32 -7.75 -11.31
N ARG A 19 1.72 -7.24 -12.39
CA ARG A 19 2.33 -6.31 -13.32
C ARG A 19 1.56 -4.98 -13.37
N PHE A 20 2.22 -3.95 -13.88
CA PHE A 20 1.65 -2.61 -14.02
C PHE A 20 0.32 -2.55 -14.82
N PHE A 21 0.06 -3.55 -15.66
CA PHE A 21 -1.16 -3.63 -16.47
C PHE A 21 -2.32 -4.35 -15.78
N ASP A 22 -2.07 -5.02 -14.63
CA ASP A 22 -3.11 -5.74 -13.88
C ASP A 22 -4.23 -4.80 -13.39
N PHE A 23 -3.93 -3.52 -13.19
CA PHE A 23 -4.93 -2.51 -12.84
C PHE A 23 -6.03 -2.41 -13.91
N GLU A 24 -5.67 -2.59 -15.17
CA GLU A 24 -6.57 -2.59 -16.32
C GLU A 24 -7.16 -3.98 -16.56
N ASP A 25 -6.32 -5.02 -16.58
CA ASP A 25 -6.73 -6.38 -16.89
C ASP A 25 -7.75 -6.94 -15.89
N PHE A 26 -7.66 -6.53 -14.62
CA PHE A 26 -8.63 -6.84 -13.57
C PHE A 26 -9.63 -5.70 -13.31
N HIS A 27 -9.96 -4.88 -14.30
CA HIS A 27 -11.03 -3.90 -14.27
C HIS A 27 -11.00 -2.86 -13.14
N MET A 28 -9.86 -2.66 -12.48
CA MET A 28 -9.74 -1.59 -11.49
C MET A 28 -9.86 -0.20 -12.13
N THR A 29 -9.53 -0.06 -13.40
CA THR A 29 -9.81 1.17 -14.18
C THR A 29 -11.28 1.55 -14.14
N ASP A 30 -12.17 0.57 -14.30
CA ASP A 30 -13.62 0.81 -14.30
C ASP A 30 -14.12 1.21 -12.91
N VAL A 31 -13.55 0.60 -11.87
CA VAL A 31 -13.90 0.90 -10.48
C VAL A 31 -13.44 2.31 -10.08
N TRP A 32 -12.25 2.71 -10.51
CA TRP A 32 -11.69 4.04 -10.24
C TRP A 32 -12.16 5.12 -11.20
N ALA A 33 -12.84 4.77 -12.30
CA ALA A 33 -13.29 5.69 -13.35
C ALA A 33 -13.98 6.96 -12.83
N PRO A 34 -14.90 6.90 -11.85
CA PRO A 34 -15.57 8.12 -11.37
C PRO A 34 -14.62 9.21 -10.88
N TRP A 35 -13.52 8.83 -10.24
CA TRP A 35 -12.54 9.78 -9.70
C TRP A 35 -11.44 10.12 -10.71
N ILE A 36 -11.09 9.19 -11.59
CA ILE A 36 -10.14 9.41 -12.68
C ILE A 36 -10.72 10.38 -13.72
N GLU A 37 -11.94 10.11 -14.19
CA GLU A 37 -12.61 10.90 -15.23
C GLU A 37 -12.96 12.30 -14.73
N SER A 38 -13.32 12.42 -13.46
CA SER A 38 -13.60 13.74 -12.85
C SER A 38 -12.32 14.53 -12.51
N GLY A 39 -11.13 13.98 -12.74
CA GLY A 39 -9.86 14.65 -12.43
C GLY A 39 -9.57 14.78 -10.94
N GLN A 40 -10.21 13.98 -10.10
CA GLN A 40 -9.93 13.97 -8.66
C GLN A 40 -8.66 13.20 -8.31
N VAL A 41 -8.36 12.15 -9.09
CA VAL A 41 -7.16 11.33 -8.92
C VAL A 41 -6.48 11.03 -10.26
N CYS A 42 -5.17 10.79 -10.18
CA CYS A 42 -4.37 10.22 -11.25
C CYS A 42 -3.65 8.99 -10.70
N VAL A 43 -3.89 7.81 -11.31
CA VAL A 43 -3.34 6.54 -10.81
C VAL A 43 -2.08 6.18 -11.59
N PHE A 44 -1.03 5.86 -10.85
CA PHE A 44 0.26 5.40 -11.35
C PHE A 44 0.43 3.94 -10.98
N ALA A 45 0.32 3.06 -11.96
CA ALA A 45 0.49 1.62 -11.79
C ALA A 45 1.93 1.20 -12.13
N ILE A 46 2.59 0.53 -11.20
CA ILE A 46 3.97 0.06 -11.32
C ILE A 46 4.06 -1.47 -11.31
N ASP A 47 5.21 -2.00 -11.69
CA ASP A 47 5.51 -3.43 -11.55
C ASP A 47 5.93 -3.79 -10.13
N THR A 48 5.64 -5.02 -9.70
CA THR A 48 6.31 -5.66 -8.58
C THR A 48 7.53 -6.45 -9.03
N ILE A 49 8.37 -6.83 -8.07
CA ILE A 49 9.49 -7.77 -8.26
C ILE A 49 9.31 -9.00 -7.35
N ASP A 50 8.08 -9.35 -7.05
CA ASP A 50 7.78 -10.42 -6.10
C ASP A 50 8.34 -11.77 -6.53
N LYS A 51 8.31 -12.06 -7.84
CA LYS A 51 8.88 -13.30 -8.41
C LYS A 51 10.36 -13.51 -8.06
N GLU A 52 11.09 -12.45 -7.84
CA GLU A 52 12.52 -12.46 -7.52
C GLU A 52 12.77 -12.21 -6.02
N THR A 53 11.72 -11.87 -5.27
CA THR A 53 11.83 -11.48 -3.85
C THR A 53 10.86 -12.26 -2.95
N TRP A 54 9.63 -11.80 -2.79
CA TRP A 54 8.65 -12.35 -1.85
C TRP A 54 8.18 -13.76 -2.23
N SER A 55 8.05 -14.05 -3.53
CA SER A 55 7.56 -15.33 -4.03
C SER A 55 8.68 -16.37 -4.23
N ASP A 56 9.93 -15.96 -4.36
CA ASP A 56 11.09 -16.85 -4.50
C ASP A 56 11.51 -17.43 -3.13
N THR A 57 10.65 -18.22 -2.52
CA THR A 57 10.91 -18.76 -1.17
C THR A 57 12.10 -19.73 -1.10
N TRP A 58 12.61 -20.19 -2.24
CA TRP A 58 13.78 -21.08 -2.35
C TRP A 58 15.09 -20.33 -2.60
N GLY A 59 15.02 -19.09 -3.05
CA GLY A 59 16.16 -18.25 -3.34
C GLY A 59 16.90 -17.79 -2.08
N ASN A 60 18.10 -17.27 -2.26
CA ASN A 60 18.91 -16.75 -1.16
C ASN A 60 18.21 -15.56 -0.47
N ALA A 61 17.77 -15.71 0.76
CA ALA A 61 17.00 -14.72 1.50
C ALA A 61 17.75 -13.39 1.71
N GLN A 62 19.07 -13.43 1.89
CA GLN A 62 19.92 -12.23 1.99
C GLN A 62 19.89 -11.43 0.67
N TYR A 63 20.04 -12.10 -0.46
CA TYR A 63 19.97 -11.46 -1.77
C TYR A 63 18.58 -10.90 -2.06
N ARG A 64 17.52 -11.67 -1.81
CA ARG A 64 16.13 -11.27 -2.00
C ARG A 64 15.76 -10.04 -1.17
N SER A 65 16.22 -9.98 0.10
CA SER A 65 15.98 -8.83 0.97
C SER A 65 16.68 -7.57 0.46
N GLN A 66 17.90 -7.70 -0.08
CA GLN A 66 18.61 -6.57 -0.71
C GLN A 66 17.92 -6.10 -1.99
N LEU A 67 17.47 -7.03 -2.82
CA LEU A 67 16.77 -6.72 -4.06
C LEU A 67 15.45 -5.99 -3.78
N TYR A 68 14.69 -6.45 -2.79
CA TYR A 68 13.45 -5.79 -2.37
C TYR A 68 13.71 -4.38 -1.83
N GLU A 69 14.75 -4.17 -1.03
CA GLU A 69 15.12 -2.83 -0.55
C GLU A 69 15.52 -1.91 -1.72
N ASN A 70 16.20 -2.43 -2.74
CA ASN A 70 16.51 -1.67 -3.94
C ASN A 70 15.24 -1.23 -4.69
N TRP A 71 14.22 -2.10 -4.75
CA TRP A 71 12.91 -1.75 -5.33
C TRP A 71 12.18 -0.68 -4.50
N ILE A 72 12.23 -0.74 -3.17
CA ILE A 72 11.70 0.32 -2.30
C ILE A 72 12.40 1.65 -2.61
N ARG A 73 13.73 1.64 -2.74
CA ARG A 73 14.50 2.86 -3.09
C ARG A 73 14.15 3.37 -4.49
N TYR A 74 14.00 2.50 -5.46
CA TYR A 74 13.53 2.89 -6.78
C TYR A 74 12.18 3.65 -6.69
N ILE A 75 11.24 3.15 -5.89
CA ILE A 75 9.97 3.84 -5.70
C ILE A 75 10.17 5.20 -5.03
N THR A 76 10.93 5.26 -3.94
CA THR A 76 11.07 6.50 -3.16
C THR A 76 11.94 7.55 -3.83
N ASP A 77 12.99 7.13 -4.52
CA ASP A 77 14.03 8.03 -5.01
C ASP A 77 13.84 8.39 -6.50
N GLU A 78 13.10 7.57 -7.27
CA GLU A 78 12.86 7.80 -8.70
C GLU A 78 11.37 7.97 -9.02
N MET A 79 10.52 7.02 -8.61
CA MET A 79 9.10 7.07 -8.97
C MET A 79 8.34 8.18 -8.26
N VAL A 80 8.59 8.43 -6.98
CA VAL A 80 7.94 9.51 -6.24
C VAL A 80 8.26 10.89 -6.85
N PRO A 81 9.52 11.26 -7.12
CA PRO A 81 9.83 12.49 -7.84
C PRO A 81 9.18 12.58 -9.23
N PHE A 82 9.19 11.48 -9.99
CA PHE A 82 8.53 11.42 -11.30
C PHE A 82 7.01 11.69 -11.20
N ILE A 83 6.33 11.02 -10.27
CA ILE A 83 4.89 11.19 -10.02
C ILE A 83 4.59 12.64 -9.65
N ARG A 84 5.36 13.22 -8.73
CA ARG A 84 5.17 14.61 -8.27
C ARG A 84 5.34 15.61 -9.39
N ASN A 85 6.36 15.45 -10.22
CA ASN A 85 6.61 16.33 -11.37
C ASN A 85 5.45 16.23 -12.37
N MET A 86 5.06 15.03 -12.76
CA MET A 86 3.99 14.80 -13.73
C MET A 86 2.64 15.36 -13.23
N VAL A 87 2.30 15.13 -11.97
CA VAL A 87 1.05 15.66 -11.38
C VAL A 87 1.07 17.17 -11.25
N ASN A 88 2.22 17.77 -10.93
CA ASN A 88 2.37 19.21 -10.93
C ASN A 88 2.16 19.82 -12.34
N GLU A 89 2.71 19.19 -13.36
CA GLU A 89 2.47 19.61 -14.75
C GLU A 89 1.01 19.49 -15.15
N MET A 90 0.37 18.35 -14.84
CA MET A 90 -1.04 18.11 -15.17
C MET A 90 -2.00 19.10 -14.49
N ASN A 91 -1.73 19.47 -13.25
CA ASN A 91 -2.63 20.31 -12.45
C ASN A 91 -2.24 21.80 -12.44
N GLY A 92 -1.09 22.16 -12.98
CA GLY A 92 -0.52 23.49 -12.79
C GLY A 92 -0.14 23.78 -11.33
N TRP A 93 0.19 22.77 -10.55
CA TRP A 93 0.59 22.89 -9.16
C TRP A 93 2.08 23.15 -9.02
N THR A 94 2.44 23.72 -7.88
CA THR A 94 3.83 23.87 -7.44
C THR A 94 3.98 23.25 -6.06
N GLY A 95 5.07 22.53 -5.84
CA GLY A 95 5.36 21.93 -4.54
C GLY A 95 5.50 20.41 -4.59
N TYR A 96 5.15 19.77 -3.49
CA TYR A 96 5.33 18.32 -3.30
C TYR A 96 3.98 17.66 -3.01
N PRO A 97 3.17 17.36 -4.03
CA PRO A 97 1.91 16.68 -3.81
C PRO A 97 2.14 15.34 -3.10
N ASP A 98 1.34 15.11 -2.08
CA ASP A 98 1.37 13.88 -1.31
C ASP A 98 0.68 12.75 -2.07
N ILE A 99 1.20 11.54 -1.92
CA ILE A 99 0.80 10.37 -2.70
C ILE A 99 -0.02 9.42 -1.82
N ILE A 100 -1.13 8.91 -2.36
CA ILE A 100 -1.87 7.81 -1.77
C ILE A 100 -1.21 6.50 -2.21
N ALA A 101 -0.83 5.64 -1.27
CA ALA A 101 -0.42 4.28 -1.55
C ALA A 101 -1.64 3.35 -1.56
N PHE A 102 -1.81 2.58 -2.63
CA PHE A 102 -2.94 1.66 -2.80
C PHE A 102 -2.49 0.29 -3.28
N GLY A 103 -3.05 -0.76 -2.72
CA GLY A 103 -2.87 -2.13 -3.18
C GLY A 103 -3.82 -3.12 -2.55
N CYS A 104 -3.92 -4.30 -3.18
CA CYS A 104 -4.68 -5.44 -2.69
C CYS A 104 -3.73 -6.62 -2.46
N SER A 105 -4.05 -7.52 -1.52
CA SER A 105 -3.24 -8.71 -1.25
C SER A 105 -1.80 -8.34 -0.88
N LEU A 106 -0.78 -8.93 -1.50
CA LEU A 106 0.62 -8.56 -1.27
C LEU A 106 0.92 -7.11 -1.67
N GLY A 107 0.22 -6.56 -2.67
CA GLY A 107 0.29 -5.14 -3.01
C GLY A 107 -0.13 -4.22 -1.86
N ALA A 108 -1.09 -4.65 -1.04
CA ALA A 108 -1.47 -3.92 0.17
C ALA A 108 -0.36 -3.93 1.24
N ALA A 109 0.38 -5.04 1.35
CA ALA A 109 1.56 -5.11 2.23
C ALA A 109 2.63 -4.10 1.80
N HIS A 110 2.92 -4.04 0.51
CA HIS A 110 3.88 -3.08 -0.05
C HIS A 110 3.43 -1.63 0.13
N ALA A 111 2.15 -1.35 -0.14
CA ALA A 111 1.57 -0.02 0.06
C ALA A 111 1.65 0.43 1.53
N ALA A 112 1.30 -0.46 2.46
CA ALA A 112 1.41 -0.20 3.89
C ALA A 112 2.87 0.00 4.33
N ASN A 113 3.80 -0.81 3.81
CA ASN A 113 5.22 -0.65 4.11
C ASN A 113 5.77 0.70 3.65
N LEU A 114 5.42 1.15 2.44
CA LEU A 114 5.79 2.47 1.93
C LEU A 114 5.21 3.59 2.80
N TYR A 115 3.92 3.52 3.13
CA TYR A 115 3.23 4.52 3.95
C TYR A 115 3.86 4.64 5.35
N PHE A 116 4.07 3.53 6.04
CA PHE A 116 4.60 3.57 7.40
C PHE A 116 6.11 3.88 7.46
N ARG A 117 6.88 3.49 6.45
CA ARG A 117 8.32 3.83 6.38
C ARG A 117 8.57 5.27 5.95
N ARG A 118 7.73 5.81 5.07
CA ARG A 118 7.93 7.13 4.45
C ARG A 118 6.67 8.00 4.54
N PRO A 119 6.24 8.31 5.79
CA PRO A 119 5.10 9.22 5.96
C PRO A 119 5.38 10.64 5.48
N ASP A 120 6.62 10.97 5.14
CA ASP A 120 7.01 12.21 4.47
C ASP A 120 6.67 12.22 2.97
N LEU A 121 6.45 11.07 2.36
CA LEU A 121 6.15 10.92 0.93
C LEU A 121 4.70 10.54 0.67
N PHE A 122 4.10 9.77 1.58
CA PHE A 122 2.76 9.23 1.46
C PHE A 122 1.85 9.82 2.53
N ASP A 123 0.69 10.33 2.14
CA ASP A 123 -0.28 10.95 3.04
C ASP A 123 -1.62 10.21 3.10
N GLY A 124 -1.76 9.16 2.30
CA GLY A 124 -2.91 8.28 2.30
C GLY A 124 -2.52 6.82 2.09
N LEU A 125 -3.26 5.92 2.70
CA LEU A 125 -3.15 4.47 2.54
C LEU A 125 -4.52 3.87 2.29
N LEU A 126 -4.62 3.04 1.25
CA LEU A 126 -5.72 2.09 1.08
C LEU A 126 -5.11 0.70 0.89
N ALA A 127 -5.18 -0.13 1.92
CA ALA A 127 -4.62 -1.47 1.95
C ALA A 127 -5.73 -2.51 2.14
N LEU A 128 -5.97 -3.32 1.11
CA LEU A 128 -7.05 -4.30 1.09
C LEU A 128 -6.50 -5.72 1.16
N SER A 129 -6.90 -6.49 2.19
CA SER A 129 -6.55 -7.91 2.38
C SER A 129 -5.03 -8.16 2.42
N GLY A 130 -4.28 -7.29 3.10
CA GLY A 130 -2.82 -7.31 3.10
C GLY A 130 -2.19 -8.29 4.09
N VAL A 131 -0.93 -8.63 3.83
CA VAL A 131 -0.03 -9.38 4.70
C VAL A 131 1.06 -8.44 5.22
N TYR A 132 1.05 -8.14 6.51
CA TYR A 132 1.89 -7.07 7.07
C TYR A 132 3.14 -7.56 7.79
N THR A 133 3.51 -8.82 7.58
CA THR A 133 4.72 -9.46 8.12
C THR A 133 5.62 -9.98 7.02
N ALA A 134 6.92 -9.76 7.15
CA ALA A 134 7.90 -10.31 6.21
C ALA A 134 8.06 -11.83 6.32
N GLU A 135 7.56 -12.46 7.38
CA GLU A 135 7.58 -13.92 7.53
C GLU A 135 6.88 -14.64 6.38
N PHE A 136 5.91 -13.99 5.75
CA PHE A 136 5.20 -14.51 4.57
C PHE A 136 6.16 -14.87 3.43
N GLY A 137 7.10 -13.98 3.10
CA GLY A 137 8.06 -14.20 2.00
C GLY A 137 9.42 -14.73 2.46
N PHE A 138 9.81 -14.47 3.70
CA PHE A 138 11.15 -14.74 4.21
C PHE A 138 11.20 -15.82 5.30
N GLY A 139 10.04 -16.36 5.71
CA GLY A 139 9.96 -17.37 6.77
C GLY A 139 10.60 -16.89 8.06
N THR A 140 11.51 -17.70 8.61
CA THR A 140 12.23 -17.37 9.83
C THR A 140 13.50 -16.55 9.60
N PHE A 141 13.85 -16.27 8.35
CA PHE A 141 15.02 -15.43 8.06
C PHE A 141 14.76 -13.98 8.42
N MET A 142 15.62 -13.41 9.25
CA MET A 142 15.50 -12.03 9.69
C MET A 142 16.90 -11.37 9.66
N ASN A 143 16.99 -10.24 8.97
CA ASN A 143 18.10 -9.31 8.99
C ASN A 143 17.54 -7.88 9.05
N ASP A 144 18.40 -6.87 9.11
CA ASP A 144 17.98 -5.47 9.20
C ASP A 144 17.07 -5.07 8.03
N LEU A 145 17.32 -5.58 6.82
CA LEU A 145 16.52 -5.28 5.62
C LEU A 145 15.13 -5.94 5.69
N VAL A 146 15.03 -7.17 6.14
CA VAL A 146 13.74 -7.86 6.35
C VAL A 146 12.97 -7.19 7.48
N TYR A 147 13.63 -6.87 8.58
CA TYR A 147 13.03 -6.18 9.72
C TYR A 147 12.41 -4.84 9.31
N GLN A 148 13.16 -3.98 8.63
CA GLN A 148 12.67 -2.64 8.23
C GLN A 148 11.60 -2.69 7.14
N ASN A 149 11.38 -3.84 6.51
CA ASN A 149 10.34 -4.07 5.51
C ASN A 149 9.16 -4.91 6.04
N SER A 150 9.04 -5.04 7.35
CA SER A 150 7.98 -5.77 8.02
C SER A 150 7.23 -4.86 9.01
N PRO A 151 6.09 -4.26 8.59
CA PRO A 151 5.32 -3.32 9.42
C PRO A 151 5.04 -3.84 10.83
N ILE A 152 4.67 -5.09 10.96
CA ILE A 152 4.40 -5.72 12.26
C ILE A 152 5.63 -5.67 13.17
N HIS A 153 6.84 -5.88 12.63
CA HIS A 153 8.06 -5.89 13.44
C HIS A 153 8.50 -4.48 13.84
N TYR A 154 8.67 -3.57 12.88
CA TYR A 154 9.23 -2.26 13.21
C TYR A 154 8.21 -1.35 13.95
N LEU A 155 6.91 -1.45 13.66
CA LEU A 155 5.90 -0.68 14.39
C LEU A 155 5.75 -1.17 15.83
N SER A 156 5.85 -2.48 16.08
CA SER A 156 5.82 -3.04 17.45
C SER A 156 6.93 -2.47 18.32
N ASN A 157 8.10 -2.28 17.73
CA ASN A 157 9.29 -1.79 18.43
C ASN A 157 9.46 -0.26 18.37
N MET A 158 8.57 0.44 17.67
CA MET A 158 8.61 1.90 17.58
C MET A 158 8.40 2.53 18.96
N PRO A 159 9.22 3.50 19.40
CA PRO A 159 8.98 4.26 20.62
C PRO A 159 7.61 4.95 20.60
N TYR A 160 6.96 5.07 21.77
CA TYR A 160 5.63 5.71 21.86
C TYR A 160 5.65 7.23 21.58
N ASP A 161 6.81 7.86 21.65
CA ASP A 161 7.05 9.28 21.35
C ASP A 161 7.69 9.48 19.98
N HIS A 162 7.71 8.46 19.13
CA HIS A 162 8.31 8.56 17.81
C HIS A 162 7.58 9.63 16.96
N PRO A 163 8.30 10.57 16.32
CA PRO A 163 7.69 11.69 15.60
C PRO A 163 6.77 11.26 14.45
N TYR A 164 6.98 10.08 13.88
CA TYR A 164 6.12 9.54 12.83
C TYR A 164 4.69 9.26 13.28
N ILE A 165 4.46 8.98 14.58
CA ILE A 165 3.10 8.78 15.11
C ILE A 165 2.25 10.03 14.89
N GLN A 166 2.82 11.21 15.12
CA GLN A 166 2.12 12.47 14.85
C GLN A 166 1.83 12.67 13.35
N LEU A 167 2.78 12.27 12.48
CA LEU A 167 2.57 12.34 11.04
C LEU A 167 1.46 11.38 10.58
N TYR A 168 1.46 10.13 11.06
CA TYR A 168 0.38 9.19 10.74
C TYR A 168 -0.99 9.73 11.15
N ASN A 169 -1.08 10.33 12.34
CA ASN A 169 -2.35 10.82 12.90
C ASN A 169 -2.90 12.08 12.20
N GLN A 170 -2.11 12.72 11.34
CA GLN A 170 -2.54 13.80 10.46
C GLN A 170 -3.01 13.31 9.08
N LYS A 171 -2.92 12.01 8.82
CA LYS A 171 -3.12 11.38 7.52
C LYS A 171 -4.22 10.35 7.57
N LYS A 172 -4.62 9.85 6.40
CA LYS A 172 -5.68 8.84 6.30
C LYS A 172 -5.09 7.49 5.95
N ALA A 173 -5.19 6.55 6.86
CA ALA A 173 -4.89 5.15 6.62
C ALA A 173 -6.18 4.32 6.72
N ILE A 174 -6.53 3.63 5.65
CA ILE A 174 -7.65 2.70 5.58
C ILE A 174 -7.09 1.32 5.28
N ILE A 175 -7.34 0.39 6.19
CA ILE A 175 -6.86 -0.99 6.12
C ILE A 175 -8.08 -1.89 6.26
N CYS A 176 -8.36 -2.71 5.25
CA CYS A 176 -9.55 -3.56 5.25
C CYS A 176 -9.19 -5.00 4.93
N THR A 177 -9.94 -5.93 5.51
CA THR A 177 -9.90 -7.35 5.16
C THR A 177 -11.29 -7.95 5.21
N GLY A 178 -11.57 -8.92 4.34
CA GLY A 178 -12.69 -9.82 4.52
C GLY A 178 -12.42 -10.87 5.60
N GLN A 179 -13.43 -11.67 5.88
CA GLN A 179 -13.35 -12.82 6.80
C GLN A 179 -13.82 -14.12 6.12
N GLY A 180 -14.07 -14.06 4.83
CA GLY A 180 -14.55 -15.16 4.01
C GLY A 180 -13.44 -16.01 3.42
N PRO A 181 -13.78 -16.81 2.37
CA PRO A 181 -12.82 -17.73 1.75
C PRO A 181 -11.53 -17.04 1.30
N TRP A 182 -10.40 -17.69 1.56
CA TRP A 182 -9.04 -17.28 1.18
C TRP A 182 -8.51 -16.01 1.87
N GLU A 183 -9.34 -15.33 2.68
CA GLU A 183 -8.87 -14.23 3.52
C GLU A 183 -8.08 -14.75 4.73
N GLN A 184 -7.12 -13.93 5.16
CA GLN A 184 -6.31 -14.21 6.35
C GLN A 184 -6.37 -13.00 7.30
N PRO A 185 -7.53 -12.76 7.95
CA PRO A 185 -7.77 -11.56 8.73
C PRO A 185 -6.84 -11.40 9.94
N GLU A 186 -6.15 -12.46 10.35
CA GLU A 186 -5.24 -12.39 11.49
C GLU A 186 -4.05 -11.46 11.24
N TYR A 187 -3.57 -11.35 10.00
CA TYR A 187 -2.53 -10.35 9.67
C TYR A 187 -3.01 -8.92 9.90
N THR A 188 -4.24 -8.64 9.50
CA THR A 188 -4.86 -7.33 9.76
C THR A 188 -5.10 -7.12 11.26
N ARG A 189 -5.59 -8.13 11.98
CA ARG A 189 -5.80 -8.02 13.44
C ARG A 189 -4.50 -7.79 14.21
N GLN A 190 -3.40 -8.40 13.77
CA GLN A 190 -2.10 -8.19 14.39
C GLN A 190 -1.62 -6.75 14.18
N LEU A 191 -1.72 -6.22 12.96
CA LEU A 191 -1.38 -4.83 12.66
C LEU A 191 -2.29 -3.86 13.45
N ASP A 192 -3.59 -4.09 13.49
CA ASP A 192 -4.58 -3.28 14.20
C ASP A 192 -4.24 -3.15 15.69
N ARG A 193 -3.94 -4.29 16.35
CA ARG A 193 -3.50 -4.28 17.76
C ARG A 193 -2.25 -3.41 17.97
N ILE A 194 -1.30 -3.46 17.04
CA ILE A 194 -0.07 -2.67 17.12
C ILE A 194 -0.37 -1.18 16.93
N LEU A 195 -1.14 -0.82 15.91
CA LEU A 195 -1.52 0.56 15.64
C LEU A 195 -2.25 1.16 16.84
N HIS A 196 -3.23 0.45 17.38
CA HIS A 196 -3.96 0.86 18.58
C HIS A 196 -3.02 1.04 19.78
N ALA A 197 -2.14 0.08 20.05
CA ALA A 197 -1.20 0.14 21.17
C ALA A 197 -0.22 1.32 21.06
N LYS A 198 0.14 1.72 19.82
CA LYS A 198 1.03 2.86 19.55
C LYS A 198 0.30 4.20 19.44
N GLY A 199 -1.02 4.23 19.55
CA GLY A 199 -1.79 5.46 19.36
C GLY A 199 -1.76 5.99 17.92
N ILE A 200 -1.59 5.09 16.95
CA ILE A 200 -1.63 5.40 15.53
C ILE A 200 -3.07 5.27 15.06
N HIS A 201 -3.63 6.36 14.55
CA HIS A 201 -5.00 6.40 14.05
C HIS A 201 -5.04 5.83 12.64
N ALA A 202 -5.78 4.73 12.48
CA ALA A 202 -6.12 4.14 11.20
C ALA A 202 -7.57 3.65 11.25
N TRP A 203 -8.26 3.72 10.11
CA TRP A 203 -9.54 3.05 9.98
C TRP A 203 -9.27 1.61 9.57
N VAL A 204 -9.34 0.69 10.54
CA VAL A 204 -9.23 -0.74 10.28
C VAL A 204 -10.63 -1.33 10.23
N ASP A 205 -10.98 -2.00 9.13
CA ASP A 205 -12.31 -2.51 8.88
C ASP A 205 -12.29 -4.02 8.56
N TYR A 206 -13.27 -4.74 9.10
CA TYR A 206 -13.42 -6.19 8.92
C TYR A 206 -14.77 -6.47 8.26
N TRP A 207 -14.75 -6.83 6.98
CA TRP A 207 -15.95 -7.19 6.25
C TRP A 207 -16.42 -8.61 6.58
N GLY A 208 -17.65 -8.95 6.21
CA GLY A 208 -18.32 -10.18 6.60
C GLY A 208 -17.64 -11.47 6.16
N TYR A 209 -18.17 -12.59 6.62
CA TYR A 209 -17.68 -13.93 6.27
C TYR A 209 -17.98 -14.35 4.83
N ASP A 210 -18.78 -13.58 4.12
CA ASP A 210 -19.04 -13.67 2.68
C ASP A 210 -18.00 -12.92 1.83
N SER A 211 -17.20 -12.04 2.45
CA SER A 211 -16.16 -11.26 1.78
C SER A 211 -14.90 -12.11 1.60
N SER A 212 -14.69 -12.60 0.38
CA SER A 212 -13.55 -13.44 0.00
C SER A 212 -12.36 -12.61 -0.50
N HIS A 213 -11.17 -13.24 -0.52
CA HIS A 213 -9.93 -12.68 -1.05
C HIS A 213 -9.96 -12.66 -2.59
N ASP A 214 -10.75 -11.75 -3.17
CA ASP A 214 -10.99 -11.73 -4.62
C ASP A 214 -11.45 -10.36 -5.10
N TRP A 215 -11.24 -10.09 -6.38
CA TRP A 215 -11.50 -8.83 -7.07
C TRP A 215 -12.91 -8.27 -6.86
N PRO A 216 -14.02 -9.04 -6.95
CA PRO A 216 -15.37 -8.51 -6.74
C PRO A 216 -15.57 -7.84 -5.39
N TRP A 217 -14.84 -8.28 -4.36
CA TRP A 217 -14.88 -7.67 -3.04
C TRP A 217 -14.01 -6.44 -2.97
N TRP A 218 -12.83 -6.46 -3.55
CA TRP A 218 -11.96 -5.29 -3.62
C TRP A 218 -12.60 -4.16 -4.43
N TYR A 219 -13.38 -4.45 -5.48
CA TYR A 219 -14.16 -3.41 -6.20
C TYR A 219 -15.15 -2.70 -5.28
N LYS A 220 -15.90 -3.46 -4.47
CA LYS A 220 -16.84 -2.89 -3.51
C LYS A 220 -16.12 -2.09 -2.43
N GLN A 221 -14.99 -2.59 -1.93
CA GLN A 221 -14.18 -1.92 -0.91
C GLN A 221 -13.59 -0.61 -1.45
N VAL A 222 -13.03 -0.61 -2.65
CA VAL A 222 -12.55 0.62 -3.30
C VAL A 222 -13.69 1.63 -3.42
N SER A 223 -14.83 1.22 -3.97
CA SER A 223 -16.00 2.10 -4.14
C SER A 223 -16.52 2.67 -2.82
N TYR A 224 -16.39 1.90 -1.73
CA TYR A 224 -16.80 2.32 -0.41
C TYR A 224 -15.78 3.28 0.25
N PHE A 225 -14.48 2.98 0.19
CA PHE A 225 -13.46 3.70 0.95
C PHE A 225 -12.90 4.93 0.25
N VAL A 226 -12.81 4.95 -1.09
CA VAL A 226 -12.19 6.06 -1.82
C VAL A 226 -12.86 7.41 -1.53
N PRO A 227 -14.21 7.53 -1.44
CA PRO A 227 -14.85 8.78 -1.06
C PRO A 227 -14.35 9.35 0.27
N TYR A 228 -14.10 8.50 1.27
CA TYR A 228 -13.57 8.91 2.58
C TYR A 228 -12.09 9.28 2.51
N LEU A 229 -11.32 8.54 1.72
CA LEU A 229 -9.90 8.79 1.52
C LEU A 229 -9.65 10.15 0.85
N LEU A 230 -10.53 10.56 -0.05
CA LEU A 230 -10.43 11.81 -0.82
C LEU A 230 -11.06 13.02 -0.12
N GLN A 231 -11.86 12.86 0.93
CA GLN A 231 -12.36 13.98 1.72
C GLN A 231 -11.18 14.75 2.33
N LYS A 232 -11.27 16.09 2.34
CA LYS A 232 -10.30 16.96 3.00
C LYS A 232 -10.50 16.98 4.51
#